data_47efc01650696c71fdb2828480c8fd00
#
_entry.id   47efc01650696c71fdb2828480c8fd00
#
_cell.length_a   1.000
_cell.length_b   1.000
_cell.length_c   1.000
_cell.angle_alpha   90.00
_cell.angle_beta   90.00
_cell.angle_gamma   90.00
#
_symmetry.space_group_name_H-M   'P 1'
#
loop_
_entity.id
_entity.type
_entity.pdbx_description
1 polymer ?
#
loop_
_entity_poly.entity_id
_entity_poly.type
_entity_poly.pdbx_seq_one_letter_code
_entity_poly.pdbx_strand_id
1 'polypeptide(L)'
;GAAVGARKLLAPLPNLALSSSVVLFSLYGMLFAALVIVTLLTGANIHVAVLFAVAAIFIQYLVSPFIMDILLRWIQSLDWVAPEQLPVYLRDFIEKVVKNNNMKYPRIGIIRDGAPNAFTYGHTPNNARIVVTQGLLDILNEKEVEAVVAHELGHAKHWDILVMTMAGVV
;
A
#
# COMPACT_ATOMS: atom_id res chain seq x y z
N GLY A 1 10.18 -14.65 -30.36
CA GLY A 1 9.04 -13.71 -30.18
C GLY A 1 8.53 -13.58 -28.76
N ALA A 2 8.50 -14.65 -27.96
CA ALA A 2 7.96 -14.65 -26.59
C ALA A 2 8.81 -13.83 -25.59
N ALA A 3 10.15 -13.86 -25.73
CA ALA A 3 11.05 -13.13 -24.83
C ALA A 3 10.98 -11.59 -25.02
N VAL A 4 10.68 -11.12 -26.22
CA VAL A 4 10.54 -9.68 -26.53
C VAL A 4 9.19 -9.16 -26.00
N GLY A 5 8.14 -10.00 -26.02
CA GLY A 5 6.85 -9.65 -25.45
C GLY A 5 6.89 -9.53 -23.93
N ALA A 6 7.61 -10.43 -23.26
CA ALA A 6 7.77 -10.41 -21.80
C ALA A 6 8.57 -9.17 -21.32
N ARG A 7 9.58 -8.74 -22.07
CA ARG A 7 10.32 -7.51 -21.74
C ARG A 7 9.50 -6.23 -21.86
N LYS A 8 8.52 -6.19 -22.77
CA LYS A 8 7.60 -5.06 -22.88
C LYS A 8 6.56 -5.02 -21.75
N LEU A 9 6.22 -6.19 -21.20
CA LEU A 9 5.29 -6.29 -20.06
C LEU A 9 5.96 -5.97 -18.72
N LEU A 10 7.29 -6.04 -18.67
CA LEU A 10 8.09 -5.68 -17.49
C LEU A 10 8.61 -4.24 -17.53
N ALA A 11 8.19 -3.45 -18.51
CA ALA A 11 8.44 -2.02 -18.46
C ALA A 11 7.79 -1.47 -17.17
N PRO A 12 8.53 -0.72 -16.34
CA PRO A 12 7.96 -0.16 -15.13
C PRO A 12 6.72 0.63 -15.53
N LEU A 13 5.59 0.27 -14.91
CA LEU A 13 4.36 1.05 -15.07
C LEU A 13 4.69 2.49 -14.71
N PRO A 14 4.61 3.44 -15.65
CA PRO A 14 4.91 4.81 -15.29
C PRO A 14 3.85 5.26 -14.29
N ASN A 15 4.27 5.49 -13.06
CA ASN A 15 3.80 6.64 -12.32
C ASN A 15 2.51 6.56 -11.52
N LEU A 16 1.86 5.41 -11.29
CA LEU A 16 0.79 5.38 -10.30
C LEU A 16 1.35 5.56 -8.88
N ALA A 17 2.44 4.87 -8.56
CA ALA A 17 3.13 5.06 -7.29
C ALA A 17 3.74 6.48 -7.18
N LEU A 18 4.34 6.97 -8.26
CA LEU A 18 4.93 8.32 -8.26
C LEU A 18 3.87 9.40 -8.20
N SER A 19 2.77 9.28 -8.95
CA SER A 19 1.69 10.27 -8.91
C SER A 19 0.96 10.26 -7.57
N SER A 20 0.74 9.09 -6.98
CA SER A 20 0.14 8.98 -5.64
C SER A 20 1.07 9.56 -4.57
N SER A 21 2.37 9.31 -4.68
CA SER A 21 3.37 9.91 -3.79
C SER A 21 3.40 11.43 -3.92
N VAL A 22 3.39 11.97 -5.13
CA VAL A 22 3.36 13.42 -5.37
C VAL A 22 2.11 14.06 -4.78
N VAL A 23 0.94 13.45 -4.96
CA VAL A 23 -0.32 13.95 -4.38
C VAL A 23 -0.26 13.93 -2.86
N LEU A 24 0.21 12.84 -2.26
CA LEU A 24 0.34 12.73 -0.82
C LEU A 24 1.35 13.73 -0.25
N PHE A 25 2.54 13.85 -0.85
CA PHE A 25 3.52 14.87 -0.46
C PHE A 25 2.97 16.29 -0.61
N SER A 26 2.20 16.56 -1.65
CA SER A 26 1.58 17.88 -1.84
C SER A 26 0.55 18.17 -0.76
N LEU A 27 -0.31 17.21 -0.41
CA LEU A 27 -1.27 17.34 0.68
C LEU A 27 -0.58 17.53 2.03
N TYR A 28 0.50 16.80 2.28
CA TYR A 28 1.33 16.97 3.47
C TYR A 28 1.99 18.35 3.53
N GLY A 29 2.60 18.75 2.43
CA GLY A 29 3.23 20.05 2.31
C GLY A 29 2.24 21.17 2.55
N MET A 30 1.02 21.06 2.02
CA MET A 30 -0.05 22.05 2.24
C MET A 30 -0.51 22.08 3.69
N LEU A 31 -0.71 20.92 4.31
CA LEU A 31 -1.10 20.83 5.72
C LEU A 31 -0.02 21.40 6.63
N PHE A 32 1.23 21.04 6.39
CA PHE A 32 2.38 21.58 7.13
C PHE A 32 2.50 23.09 6.96
N ALA A 33 2.40 23.60 5.73
CA ALA A 33 2.44 25.05 5.46
C ALA A 33 1.29 25.79 6.16
N ALA A 34 0.07 25.22 6.14
CA ALA A 34 -1.07 25.80 6.84
C ALA A 34 -0.83 25.87 8.35
N LEU A 35 -0.27 24.81 8.94
CA LEU A 35 0.08 24.79 10.37
C LEU A 35 1.14 25.85 10.72
N VAL A 36 2.18 25.99 9.88
CA VAL A 36 3.23 26.99 10.06
C VAL A 36 2.63 28.41 9.96
N ILE A 37 1.80 28.67 8.97
CA ILE A 37 1.15 29.97 8.77
C ILE A 37 0.26 30.31 9.97
N VAL A 38 -0.58 29.37 10.43
CA VAL A 38 -1.42 29.59 11.61
C VAL A 38 -0.57 29.86 12.85
N THR A 39 0.53 29.16 13.03
CA THR A 39 1.47 29.39 14.15
C THR A 39 2.07 30.78 14.08
N LEU A 40 2.51 31.23 12.91
CA LEU A 40 3.09 32.56 12.72
C LEU A 40 2.06 33.67 12.95
N LEU A 41 0.81 33.46 12.48
CA LEU A 41 -0.26 34.45 12.62
C LEU A 41 -0.80 34.56 14.05
N THR A 42 -0.78 33.47 14.80
CA THR A 42 -1.27 33.44 16.20
C THR A 42 -0.19 33.83 17.22
N GLY A 43 1.07 33.97 16.78
CA GLY A 43 2.20 34.23 17.69
C GLY A 43 2.47 33.06 18.64
N ALA A 44 2.05 31.84 18.29
CA ALA A 44 2.22 30.67 19.12
C ALA A 44 3.70 30.32 19.31
N ASN A 45 4.01 29.77 20.48
CA ASN A 45 5.35 29.31 20.81
C ASN A 45 5.79 28.17 19.86
N ILE A 46 7.07 28.15 19.49
CA ILE A 46 7.67 27.11 18.64
C ILE A 46 7.44 25.69 19.21
N HIS A 47 7.43 25.54 20.53
CA HIS A 47 7.14 24.25 21.16
C HIS A 47 5.70 23.76 20.89
N VAL A 48 4.74 24.66 20.86
CA VAL A 48 3.35 24.37 20.52
C VAL A 48 3.26 23.97 19.04
N ALA A 49 3.96 24.67 18.15
CA ALA A 49 4.01 24.34 16.74
C ALA A 49 4.58 22.92 16.48
N VAL A 50 5.66 22.58 17.15
CA VAL A 50 6.27 21.25 17.07
C VAL A 50 5.32 20.17 17.59
N LEU A 51 4.63 20.44 18.71
CA LEU A 51 3.65 19.52 19.26
C LEU A 51 2.51 19.25 18.27
N PHE A 52 1.95 20.29 17.65
CA PHE A 52 0.91 20.13 16.64
C PHE A 52 1.41 19.39 15.40
N ALA A 53 2.63 19.66 14.95
CA ALA A 53 3.21 18.94 13.82
C ALA A 53 3.38 17.44 14.10
N VAL A 54 3.87 17.08 15.26
CA VAL A 54 4.00 15.68 15.69
C VAL A 54 2.63 15.02 15.80
N ALA A 55 1.66 15.70 16.39
CA ALA A 55 0.29 15.20 16.48
C ALA A 55 -0.34 14.98 15.09
N ALA A 56 -0.13 15.90 14.16
CA ALA A 56 -0.63 15.78 12.79
C ALA A 56 -0.02 14.58 12.06
N ILE A 57 1.27 14.36 12.19
CA ILE A 57 1.97 13.19 11.62
C ILE A 57 1.42 11.90 12.21
N PHE A 58 1.21 11.86 13.51
CA PHE A 58 0.67 10.69 14.20
C PHE A 58 -0.77 10.37 13.77
N ILE A 59 -1.64 11.38 13.73
CA ILE A 59 -3.03 11.23 13.26
C ILE A 59 -3.05 10.71 11.83
N GLN A 60 -2.19 11.25 10.98
CA GLN A 60 -2.12 10.81 9.61
C GLN A 60 -1.61 9.37 9.48
N TYR A 61 -0.61 8.98 10.22
CA TYR A 61 -0.17 7.59 10.26
C TYR A 61 -1.34 6.66 10.61
N LEU A 62 -2.18 7.03 11.59
CA LEU A 62 -3.35 6.24 11.98
C LEU A 62 -4.43 6.19 10.90
N VAL A 63 -4.65 7.28 10.18
CA VAL A 63 -5.75 7.44 9.23
C VAL A 63 -5.37 6.98 7.82
N SER A 64 -4.09 7.04 7.47
CA SER A 64 -3.59 6.80 6.12
C SER A 64 -4.08 5.48 5.48
N PRO A 65 -4.01 4.30 6.12
CA PRO A 65 -4.48 3.07 5.50
C PRO A 65 -5.98 3.07 5.22
N PHE A 66 -6.77 3.72 6.05
CA PHE A 66 -8.22 3.81 5.85
C PHE A 66 -8.56 4.71 4.66
N ILE A 67 -7.83 5.81 4.51
CA ILE A 67 -7.97 6.68 3.34
C ILE A 67 -7.55 5.93 2.07
N MET A 68 -6.47 5.17 2.12
CA MET A 68 -6.05 4.33 1.00
C MET A 68 -7.09 3.28 0.64
N ASP A 69 -7.69 2.61 1.62
CA ASP A 69 -8.78 1.65 1.39
C ASP A 69 -9.93 2.29 0.60
N ILE A 70 -10.33 3.49 1.00
CA ILE A 70 -11.42 4.24 0.36
C ILE A 70 -11.03 4.70 -1.05
N LEU A 71 -9.84 5.29 -1.21
CA LEU A 71 -9.37 5.81 -2.49
C LEU A 71 -9.23 4.70 -3.53
N LEU A 72 -8.63 3.56 -3.15
CA LEU A 72 -8.47 2.42 -4.05
C LEU A 72 -9.82 1.84 -4.47
N ARG A 73 -10.76 1.75 -3.53
CA ARG A 73 -12.10 1.26 -3.84
C ARG A 73 -12.84 2.18 -4.82
N TRP A 74 -12.71 3.49 -4.66
CA TRP A 74 -13.44 4.47 -5.46
C TRP A 74 -12.77 4.76 -6.80
N ILE A 75 -11.45 4.88 -6.83
CA ILE A 75 -10.70 5.30 -8.02
C ILE A 75 -10.29 4.10 -8.88
N GLN A 76 -9.91 2.98 -8.27
CA GLN A 76 -9.37 1.82 -8.96
C GLN A 76 -10.27 0.59 -8.90
N SER A 77 -11.51 0.74 -8.46
CA SER A 77 -12.48 -0.36 -8.38
C SER A 77 -11.93 -1.58 -7.62
N LEU A 78 -11.30 -1.33 -6.48
CA LEU A 78 -10.78 -2.37 -5.60
C LEU A 78 -11.93 -3.16 -4.99
N ASP A 79 -11.88 -4.46 -5.13
CA ASP A 79 -12.77 -5.40 -4.44
C ASP A 79 -11.97 -6.12 -3.33
N TRP A 80 -12.40 -5.96 -2.10
CA TRP A 80 -11.89 -6.77 -1.00
C TRP A 80 -12.47 -8.18 -1.09
N VAL A 81 -11.59 -9.17 -1.07
CA VAL A 81 -11.98 -10.57 -1.22
C VAL A 81 -11.74 -11.35 0.07
N ALA A 82 -12.71 -12.21 0.42
CA ALA A 82 -12.52 -13.17 1.50
C ALA A 82 -11.54 -14.28 1.05
N PRO A 83 -10.84 -14.94 1.99
CA PRO A 83 -9.93 -16.04 1.64
C PRO A 83 -10.58 -17.13 0.79
N GLU A 84 -11.85 -17.39 1.01
CA GLU A 84 -12.62 -18.41 0.27
C GLU A 84 -12.86 -18.04 -1.20
N GLN A 85 -12.76 -16.77 -1.54
CA GLN A 85 -12.94 -16.25 -2.90
C GLN A 85 -11.64 -16.26 -3.72
N LEU A 86 -10.49 -16.48 -3.06
CA LEU A 86 -9.21 -16.61 -3.73
C LEU A 86 -9.07 -17.98 -4.40
N PRO A 87 -8.26 -18.09 -5.47
CA PRO A 87 -7.85 -19.40 -5.98
C PRO A 87 -7.26 -20.26 -4.85
N VAL A 88 -7.60 -21.54 -4.85
CA VAL A 88 -7.23 -22.46 -3.76
C VAL A 88 -5.73 -22.48 -3.50
N TYR A 89 -4.93 -22.52 -4.57
CA TYR A 89 -3.47 -22.53 -4.45
C TYR A 89 -2.93 -21.29 -3.74
N LEU A 90 -3.49 -20.11 -4.03
CA LEU A 90 -3.04 -18.85 -3.46
C LEU A 90 -3.48 -18.73 -1.99
N ARG A 91 -4.70 -19.10 -1.69
CA ARG A 91 -5.20 -19.15 -0.32
C ARG A 91 -4.33 -20.07 0.56
N ASP A 92 -4.08 -21.28 0.12
CA ASP A 92 -3.29 -22.25 0.87
C ASP A 92 -1.84 -21.78 1.04
N PHE A 93 -1.27 -21.18 0.01
CA PHE A 93 0.06 -20.59 0.08
C PHE A 93 0.15 -19.47 1.10
N ILE A 94 -0.77 -18.52 1.09
CA ILE A 94 -0.80 -17.41 2.05
C ILE A 94 -0.99 -17.94 3.47
N GLU A 95 -1.92 -18.86 3.70
CA GLU A 95 -2.14 -19.49 5.01
C GLU A 95 -0.87 -20.12 5.55
N LYS A 96 -0.16 -20.87 4.70
CA LYS A 96 1.11 -21.50 5.07
C LYS A 96 2.17 -20.48 5.47
N VAL A 97 2.34 -19.43 4.68
CA VAL A 97 3.36 -18.40 4.94
C VAL A 97 3.05 -17.62 6.21
N VAL A 98 1.82 -17.20 6.40
CA VAL A 98 1.44 -16.41 7.60
C VAL A 98 1.53 -17.26 8.86
N LYS A 99 1.16 -18.53 8.80
CA LYS A 99 1.29 -19.46 9.92
C LYS A 99 2.75 -19.69 10.30
N ASN A 100 3.61 -19.90 9.33
CA ASN A 100 5.05 -20.13 9.56
C ASN A 100 5.78 -18.90 10.09
N ASN A 101 5.22 -17.70 9.89
CA ASN A 101 5.81 -16.43 10.31
C ASN A 101 5.06 -15.74 11.45
N ASN A 102 4.11 -16.42 12.10
CA ASN A 102 3.29 -15.87 13.19
C ASN A 102 2.62 -14.54 12.83
N MET A 103 2.11 -14.42 11.60
CA MET A 103 1.41 -13.25 11.11
C MET A 103 -0.10 -13.53 11.08
N LYS A 104 -0.89 -12.47 11.21
CA LYS A 104 -2.32 -12.54 10.85
C LYS A 104 -2.49 -12.61 9.34
N TYR A 105 -3.54 -13.27 8.90
CA TYR A 105 -3.92 -13.29 7.50
C TYR A 105 -4.20 -11.86 7.03
N PRO A 106 -3.50 -11.36 6.00
CA PRO A 106 -3.69 -10.00 5.53
C PRO A 106 -5.04 -9.84 4.82
N ARG A 107 -5.53 -8.61 4.75
CA ARG A 107 -6.65 -8.31 3.87
C ARG A 107 -6.15 -8.33 2.43
N ILE A 108 -6.85 -9.04 1.58
CA ILE A 108 -6.52 -9.17 0.16
C ILE A 108 -7.53 -8.38 -0.67
N GLY A 109 -7.04 -7.51 -1.52
CA GLY A 109 -7.83 -6.75 -2.48
C GLY A 109 -7.42 -7.08 -3.90
N ILE A 110 -8.39 -7.09 -4.81
CA ILE A 110 -8.16 -7.28 -6.24
C ILE A 110 -8.64 -6.04 -6.98
N ILE A 111 -7.76 -5.46 -7.78
CA ILE A 111 -8.08 -4.36 -8.69
C ILE A 111 -8.32 -4.95 -10.08
N ARG A 112 -9.41 -4.54 -10.71
CA ARG A 112 -9.78 -4.96 -12.07
C ARG A 112 -8.98 -4.18 -13.11
N ASP A 113 -7.68 -4.43 -13.15
CA ASP A 113 -6.76 -3.87 -14.13
C ASP A 113 -6.04 -4.99 -14.86
N GLY A 114 -5.89 -4.85 -16.17
CA GLY A 114 -5.18 -5.82 -17.00
C GLY A 114 -3.66 -5.76 -16.86
N ALA A 115 -3.09 -4.71 -16.29
CA ALA A 115 -1.67 -4.60 -16.05
C ALA A 115 -1.28 -5.40 -14.79
N PRO A 116 -0.23 -6.24 -14.84
CA PRO A 116 0.21 -7.01 -13.68
C PRO A 116 0.87 -6.11 -12.64
N ASN A 117 0.32 -6.06 -11.44
CA ASN A 117 0.86 -5.29 -10.34
C ASN A 117 0.45 -5.87 -8.98
N ALA A 118 1.25 -5.61 -7.95
CA ALA A 118 0.93 -5.93 -6.57
C ALA A 118 1.62 -4.94 -5.64
N PHE A 119 0.99 -4.62 -4.52
CA PHE A 119 1.58 -3.77 -3.49
C PHE A 119 0.98 -4.06 -2.11
N THR A 120 1.68 -3.62 -1.07
CA THR A 120 1.31 -3.82 0.33
C THR A 120 1.30 -2.49 1.06
N TYR A 121 0.34 -2.27 1.94
CA TYR A 121 0.31 -1.13 2.85
C TYR A 121 -0.37 -1.50 4.17
N GLY A 122 -0.28 -0.64 5.18
CA GLY A 122 -0.88 -0.86 6.50
C GLY A 122 -0.04 -0.25 7.62
N HIS A 123 -0.49 -0.42 8.87
CA HIS A 123 0.23 0.10 10.03
C HIS A 123 1.31 -0.87 10.53
N THR A 124 0.98 -2.15 10.58
CA THR A 124 1.81 -3.19 11.19
C THR A 124 1.70 -4.48 10.40
N PRO A 125 2.58 -5.47 10.62
CA PRO A 125 2.47 -6.78 9.99
C PRO A 125 1.11 -7.47 10.22
N ASN A 126 0.48 -7.22 11.36
CA ASN A 126 -0.83 -7.79 11.70
C ASN A 126 -2.02 -6.99 11.17
N ASN A 127 -1.77 -5.87 10.52
CA ASN A 127 -2.79 -5.03 9.88
C ASN A 127 -2.40 -4.72 8.43
N ALA A 128 -1.81 -5.70 7.76
CA ALA A 128 -1.36 -5.56 6.38
C ALA A 128 -2.51 -5.73 5.39
N ARG A 129 -2.45 -4.96 4.32
CA ARG A 129 -3.29 -5.11 3.14
C ARG A 129 -2.40 -5.42 1.96
N ILE A 130 -2.73 -6.46 1.23
CA ILE A 130 -2.07 -6.83 -0.02
C ILE A 130 -3.07 -6.64 -1.15
N VAL A 131 -2.67 -5.87 -2.13
CA VAL A 131 -3.48 -5.61 -3.32
C VAL A 131 -2.78 -6.20 -4.54
N VAL A 132 -3.52 -6.96 -5.31
CA VAL A 132 -3.07 -7.52 -6.58
C VAL A 132 -4.02 -7.11 -7.68
N THR A 133 -3.52 -6.99 -8.90
CA THR A 133 -4.38 -6.76 -10.06
C THR A 133 -4.89 -8.07 -10.65
N GLN A 134 -6.04 -8.04 -11.30
CA GLN A 134 -6.56 -9.19 -12.04
C GLN A 134 -5.57 -9.61 -13.14
N GLY A 135 -4.91 -8.64 -13.78
CA GLY A 135 -3.90 -8.91 -14.80
C GLY A 135 -2.71 -9.70 -14.28
N LEU A 136 -2.30 -9.49 -13.03
CA LEU A 136 -1.25 -10.31 -12.41
C LEU A 136 -1.68 -11.77 -12.29
N LEU A 137 -2.91 -12.01 -11.84
CA LEU A 137 -3.46 -13.36 -11.69
C LEU A 137 -3.68 -14.06 -13.04
N ASP A 138 -4.01 -13.30 -14.10
CA ASP A 138 -4.29 -13.84 -15.43
C ASP A 138 -3.02 -14.12 -16.24
N ILE A 139 -1.99 -13.29 -16.09
CA ILE A 139 -0.76 -13.36 -16.91
C ILE A 139 0.27 -14.29 -16.31
N LEU A 140 0.44 -14.28 -14.98
CA LEU A 140 1.43 -15.07 -14.28
C LEU A 140 0.92 -16.48 -13.99
N ASN A 141 1.81 -17.46 -13.99
CA ASN A 141 1.48 -18.81 -13.52
C ASN A 141 1.43 -18.84 -11.98
N GLU A 142 0.94 -19.96 -11.42
CA GLU A 142 0.75 -20.10 -9.98
C GLU A 142 2.03 -19.84 -9.17
N LYS A 143 3.17 -20.36 -9.62
CA LYS A 143 4.47 -20.18 -8.95
C LYS A 143 4.95 -18.74 -8.99
N GLU A 144 4.72 -18.06 -10.09
CA GLU A 144 5.06 -16.64 -10.24
C GLU A 144 4.18 -15.76 -9.35
N VAL A 145 2.88 -16.04 -9.26
CA VAL A 145 1.97 -15.34 -8.35
C VAL A 145 2.37 -15.57 -6.89
N GLU A 146 2.67 -16.82 -6.52
CA GLU A 146 3.17 -17.13 -5.17
C GLU A 146 4.45 -16.36 -4.84
N ALA A 147 5.38 -16.25 -5.78
CA ALA A 147 6.62 -15.51 -5.59
C ALA A 147 6.38 -14.00 -5.36
N VAL A 148 5.49 -13.39 -6.12
CA VAL A 148 5.12 -11.98 -5.96
C VAL A 148 4.43 -11.75 -4.60
N VAL A 149 3.49 -12.58 -4.25
CA VAL A 149 2.79 -12.48 -2.96
C VAL A 149 3.72 -12.75 -1.79
N ALA A 150 4.67 -13.68 -1.91
CA ALA A 150 5.70 -13.91 -0.90
C ALA A 150 6.58 -12.67 -0.70
N HIS A 151 6.93 -11.98 -1.77
CA HIS A 151 7.68 -10.73 -1.71
C HIS A 151 6.92 -9.65 -0.93
N GLU A 152 5.63 -9.47 -1.22
CA GLU A 152 4.77 -8.52 -0.52
C GLU A 152 4.59 -8.88 0.95
N LEU A 153 4.39 -10.16 1.27
CA LEU A 153 4.33 -10.65 2.64
C LEU A 153 5.65 -10.41 3.39
N GLY A 154 6.79 -10.50 2.69
CA GLY A 154 8.10 -10.17 3.23
C GLY A 154 8.19 -8.71 3.69
N HIS A 155 7.70 -7.77 2.90
CA HIS A 155 7.61 -6.37 3.28
C HIS A 155 6.74 -6.17 4.54
N ALA A 156 5.59 -6.83 4.60
CA ALA A 156 4.71 -6.78 5.77
C ALA A 156 5.41 -7.31 7.03
N LYS A 157 6.11 -8.44 6.93
CA LYS A 157 6.80 -9.06 8.06
C LYS A 157 7.91 -8.19 8.64
N HIS A 158 8.67 -7.52 7.78
CA HIS A 158 9.85 -6.74 8.18
C HIS A 158 9.53 -5.30 8.58
N TRP A 159 8.28 -4.94 8.75
CA TRP A 159 7.84 -3.59 9.10
C TRP A 159 8.12 -2.53 8.03
N ASP A 160 8.48 -2.93 6.83
CA ASP A 160 8.70 -2.01 5.72
C ASP A 160 7.44 -1.20 5.41
N ILE A 161 6.27 -1.80 5.62
CA ILE A 161 4.98 -1.13 5.45
C ILE A 161 4.81 0.06 6.40
N LEU A 162 5.37 -0.01 7.61
CA LEU A 162 5.33 1.09 8.56
C LEU A 162 6.05 2.32 7.99
N VAL A 163 7.26 2.11 7.50
CA VAL A 163 8.08 3.17 6.90
C VAL A 163 7.40 3.71 5.64
N MET A 164 6.91 2.85 4.77
CA MET A 164 6.22 3.23 3.54
C MET A 164 4.93 4.01 3.84
N THR A 165 4.15 3.57 4.83
CA THR A 165 2.92 4.25 5.25
C THR A 165 3.22 5.62 5.85
N MET A 166 4.24 5.73 6.72
CA MET A 166 4.66 7.00 7.31
C MET A 166 5.21 7.97 6.27
N ALA A 167 5.94 7.47 5.29
CA ALA A 167 6.48 8.28 4.21
C ALA A 167 5.43 8.67 3.16
N GLY A 168 4.21 8.12 3.23
CA GLY A 168 3.18 8.31 2.22
C GLY A 168 3.53 7.68 0.86
N VAL A 169 4.43 6.70 0.85
CA VAL A 169 4.86 5.95 -0.33
C VAL A 169 4.13 4.61 -0.34
N VAL A 170 3.27 4.41 -1.32
CA VAL A 170 2.53 3.15 -1.55
C VAL A 170 2.69 2.71 -3.00
#